data_0ba6668625fdb36f701908c4b3d9d7c0
#
_entry.id   0ba6668625fdb36f701908c4b3d9d7c0
#
_cell.length_a   1.000
_cell.length_b   1.000
_cell.length_c   1.000
_cell.angle_alpha   90.00
_cell.angle_beta   90.00
_cell.angle_gamma   90.00
#
_symmetry.space_group_name_H-M   'P 1'
#
loop_
_entity.id
_entity.type
_entity.pdbx_description
1 polymer ?
#
loop_
_entity_poly.entity_id
_entity_poly.type
_entity_poly.pdbx_seq_one_letter_code
_entity_poly.pdbx_strand_id
1 'polypeptide(L)'
;RHLYSFGSNNFLGWGGAIDGEDYLTTCRVGGGEGYTTHVRSSFAFVDAEKGGILNNTRPNTRADYTAAIAKSPRPVISHETGQFQIYPDYKELEKYTGVLHPYNLEIFRDRLNENGLQNQIDAFHQATGRFAVECYKADIEYGLRTAGLGGFQMLDLQDFPGQGSALVGILDAFMDSKGIVTPETFRGFCAPVVPLALMDTYCYSNKEELNIGLALTNYEEQPWSDALCWRLESLSDSVTFVREGKVPAHVEQGKVMQVGELKSTLTEIDKPAQLRLTLTTGNYHNYYNLWVYPDRTPESEADSFICQSLDDEARKRLSQGGKILLIPDHKAIEEQSVGGLFTPDYWNYAMFKSISENAGREVSPGTLSLLMDEKHP
;
A
#
# COMPACT_ATOMS: atom_id res chain seq x y z
N ARG A 1 25.49 -11.43 -23.51
CA ARG A 1 26.06 -11.24 -22.17
C ARG A 1 24.87 -11.09 -21.21
N HIS A 2 24.89 -11.82 -20.09
CA HIS A 2 23.94 -11.62 -19.01
C HIS A 2 24.31 -10.37 -18.22
N LEU A 3 23.31 -9.68 -17.67
CA LEU A 3 23.52 -8.60 -16.72
C LEU A 3 24.00 -9.20 -15.39
N TYR A 4 24.90 -8.49 -14.72
CA TYR A 4 25.57 -8.95 -13.51
C TYR A 4 25.43 -7.92 -12.38
N SER A 5 25.10 -8.41 -11.19
CA SER A 5 25.19 -7.69 -9.92
C SER A 5 25.88 -8.56 -8.88
N PHE A 6 26.78 -8.01 -8.10
CA PHE A 6 27.60 -8.76 -7.13
C PHE A 6 26.78 -9.38 -6.01
N GLY A 7 25.80 -8.66 -5.50
CA GLY A 7 24.92 -9.15 -4.44
C GLY A 7 23.82 -8.17 -4.10
N SER A 8 22.80 -8.67 -3.42
CA SER A 8 21.64 -7.89 -3.02
C SER A 8 21.64 -7.50 -1.55
N ASN A 9 22.49 -8.12 -0.71
CA ASN A 9 22.43 -7.96 0.72
C ASN A 9 23.55 -7.06 1.25
N ASN A 10 23.19 -6.00 1.98
CA ASN A 10 24.12 -5.09 2.62
C ASN A 10 24.79 -5.62 3.90
N PHE A 11 24.48 -6.84 4.37
CA PHE A 11 25.22 -7.50 5.44
C PHE A 11 26.71 -7.72 5.10
N LEU A 12 27.03 -7.74 3.84
CA LEU A 12 28.40 -7.79 3.37
C LEU A 12 29.13 -6.45 3.41
N GLY A 13 28.46 -5.41 3.95
CA GLY A 13 28.92 -4.06 3.96
C GLY A 13 28.58 -3.29 2.69
N TRP A 14 28.48 -1.97 2.82
CA TRP A 14 28.31 -1.07 1.70
C TRP A 14 29.64 -0.91 0.96
N GLY A 15 29.77 -1.53 -0.20
CA GLY A 15 30.96 -1.44 -1.04
C GLY A 15 30.82 -0.51 -2.25
N GLY A 16 29.66 0.12 -2.42
CA GLY A 16 29.37 0.86 -3.65
C GLY A 16 29.25 -0.04 -4.87
N ALA A 17 29.34 0.54 -6.06
CA ALA A 17 29.41 -0.20 -7.31
C ALA A 17 30.81 -0.81 -7.48
N ILE A 18 30.88 -2.07 -7.88
CA ILE A 18 32.11 -2.80 -8.19
C ILE A 18 32.30 -2.83 -9.71
N ASP A 19 33.55 -2.81 -10.15
CA ASP A 19 33.86 -2.91 -11.58
C ASP A 19 33.26 -4.18 -12.20
N GLY A 20 32.57 -4.01 -13.32
CA GLY A 20 31.87 -5.08 -14.02
C GLY A 20 30.42 -5.28 -13.64
N GLU A 21 29.89 -4.62 -12.61
CA GLU A 21 28.46 -4.63 -12.33
C GLU A 21 27.69 -3.81 -13.36
N ASP A 22 26.51 -4.32 -13.75
CA ASP A 22 25.60 -3.67 -14.68
C ASP A 22 24.48 -2.91 -13.94
N TYR A 23 24.09 -3.35 -12.73
CA TYR A 23 23.05 -2.74 -11.90
C TYR A 23 23.28 -2.98 -10.41
N LEU A 24 22.60 -2.22 -9.58
CA LEU A 24 22.56 -2.38 -8.12
C LEU A 24 21.13 -2.74 -7.67
N THR A 25 21.04 -3.43 -6.53
CA THR A 25 19.75 -3.65 -5.86
C THR A 25 19.56 -2.68 -4.72
N THR A 26 18.30 -2.44 -4.33
CA THR A 26 17.96 -1.47 -3.27
C THR A 26 18.57 -1.80 -1.92
N CYS A 27 18.83 -3.05 -1.61
CA CYS A 27 19.54 -3.46 -0.39
C CYS A 27 20.95 -2.87 -0.28
N ARG A 28 21.55 -2.45 -1.39
CA ARG A 28 22.89 -1.85 -1.44
C ARG A 28 22.88 -0.34 -1.53
N VAL A 29 21.76 0.25 -1.94
CA VAL A 29 21.63 1.71 -2.16
C VAL A 29 21.11 2.44 -0.92
N GLY A 30 20.35 1.77 -0.10
CA GLY A 30 19.57 2.40 0.96
C GLY A 30 20.20 2.46 2.34
N GLY A 31 21.45 2.06 2.58
CA GLY A 31 21.97 1.91 3.94
C GLY A 31 23.34 2.51 4.21
N GLY A 32 23.99 3.16 3.23
CA GLY A 32 25.32 3.72 3.38
C GLY A 32 25.34 5.17 3.85
N GLU A 33 26.48 5.60 4.38
CA GLU A 33 26.72 6.99 4.76
C GLU A 33 26.44 7.92 3.56
N GLY A 34 25.53 8.88 3.74
CA GLY A 34 25.09 9.79 2.69
C GLY A 34 23.87 9.33 1.88
N TYR A 35 23.29 8.18 2.17
CA TYR A 35 21.99 7.74 1.65
C TYR A 35 20.94 7.82 2.77
N THR A 36 20.00 8.72 2.62
CA THR A 36 19.01 9.02 3.67
C THR A 36 17.68 8.28 3.49
N THR A 37 17.52 7.56 2.38
CA THR A 37 16.25 6.91 2.03
C THR A 37 16.50 5.49 1.58
N HIS A 38 15.91 4.54 2.28
CA HIS A 38 15.83 3.14 1.83
C HIS A 38 14.77 3.04 0.73
N VAL A 39 15.09 2.36 -0.36
CA VAL A 39 14.11 2.02 -1.39
C VAL A 39 13.51 0.65 -1.10
N ARG A 40 14.32 -0.31 -0.67
CA ARG A 40 13.81 -1.63 -0.23
C ARG A 40 12.87 -1.45 0.95
N SER A 41 11.64 -1.95 0.80
CA SER A 41 10.64 -2.00 1.86
C SER A 41 10.37 -0.65 2.57
N SER A 42 10.73 0.48 1.96
CA SER A 42 10.52 1.79 2.57
C SER A 42 9.05 2.19 2.63
N PHE A 43 8.19 1.51 1.87
CA PHE A 43 6.76 1.80 1.89
C PHE A 43 6.13 1.51 3.25
N ALA A 44 6.37 0.36 3.83
CA ALA A 44 5.71 -0.06 5.08
C ALA A 44 6.54 -0.98 5.96
N PHE A 45 7.86 -0.95 5.87
CA PHE A 45 8.71 -1.87 6.62
C PHE A 45 8.95 -1.38 8.05
N VAL A 46 8.92 -2.29 9.03
CA VAL A 46 9.01 -1.95 10.45
C VAL A 46 10.35 -1.33 10.85
N ASP A 47 11.44 -1.66 10.17
CA ASP A 47 12.76 -1.08 10.42
C ASP A 47 13.04 0.19 9.62
N ALA A 48 12.14 0.58 8.72
CA ALA A 48 12.18 1.89 8.09
C ALA A 48 11.92 3.00 9.11
N GLU A 49 12.41 4.20 8.81
CA GLU A 49 12.20 5.36 9.68
C GLU A 49 10.70 5.56 9.93
N LYS A 50 10.29 5.60 11.20
CA LYS A 50 8.90 5.76 11.63
C LYS A 50 7.93 4.74 11.00
N GLY A 51 8.42 3.55 10.65
CA GLY A 51 7.59 2.49 10.04
C GLY A 51 7.26 2.70 8.57
N GLY A 52 8.07 3.48 7.86
CA GLY A 52 7.95 3.70 6.42
C GLY A 52 6.88 4.70 6.00
N ILE A 53 6.72 4.85 4.71
CA ILE A 53 5.84 5.84 4.07
C ILE A 53 4.39 5.70 4.53
N LEU A 54 3.90 4.48 4.66
CA LEU A 54 2.53 4.20 5.09
C LEU A 54 2.18 4.81 6.46
N ASN A 55 3.17 4.87 7.37
CA ASN A 55 2.95 5.34 8.74
C ASN A 55 3.21 6.83 8.94
N ASN A 56 3.97 7.48 8.07
CA ASN A 56 4.42 8.84 8.31
C ASN A 56 4.13 9.83 7.18
N THR A 57 3.47 9.38 6.12
CA THR A 57 3.16 10.23 4.96
C THR A 57 1.67 10.15 4.66
N ARG A 58 1.04 11.30 4.39
CA ARG A 58 -0.32 11.30 3.87
C ARG A 58 -0.36 10.51 2.56
N PRO A 59 -1.30 9.56 2.38
CA PRO A 59 -1.41 8.78 1.15
C PRO A 59 -1.54 9.69 -0.08
N ASN A 60 -0.66 9.48 -1.04
CA ASN A 60 -0.61 10.21 -2.30
C ASN A 60 -0.01 9.32 -3.41
N THR A 61 -0.09 9.78 -4.64
CA THR A 61 0.51 9.10 -5.79
C THR A 61 1.50 9.97 -6.57
N ARG A 62 2.10 10.97 -5.92
CA ARG A 62 3.15 11.82 -6.52
C ARG A 62 4.55 11.43 -6.09
N ALA A 63 4.69 10.91 -4.89
CA ALA A 63 5.99 10.56 -4.35
C ALA A 63 6.65 9.40 -5.10
N ASP A 64 7.98 9.43 -5.16
CA ASP A 64 8.82 8.46 -5.85
C ASP A 64 10.15 8.24 -5.11
N TYR A 65 11.01 7.39 -5.65
CA TYR A 65 12.33 7.08 -5.11
C TYR A 65 13.48 7.84 -5.79
N THR A 66 13.21 8.87 -6.58
CA THR A 66 14.24 9.59 -7.36
C THR A 66 15.38 10.09 -6.46
N ALA A 67 15.04 10.67 -5.30
CA ALA A 67 16.05 11.15 -4.34
C ALA A 67 16.90 10.00 -3.77
N ALA A 68 16.29 8.85 -3.54
CA ALA A 68 16.98 7.68 -2.97
C ALA A 68 18.02 7.08 -3.92
N ILE A 69 17.74 7.07 -5.22
CA ILE A 69 18.62 6.48 -6.24
C ILE A 69 19.56 7.49 -6.91
N ALA A 70 19.38 8.80 -6.66
CA ALA A 70 20.10 9.88 -7.38
C ALA A 70 21.64 9.77 -7.33
N LYS A 71 22.19 9.17 -6.29
CA LYS A 71 23.65 9.00 -6.13
C LYS A 71 24.18 7.68 -6.69
N SER A 72 23.31 6.80 -7.18
CA SER A 72 23.74 5.51 -7.71
C SER A 72 24.42 5.70 -9.07
N PRO A 73 25.65 5.17 -9.25
CA PRO A 73 26.35 5.24 -10.53
C PRO A 73 25.84 4.20 -11.56
N ARG A 74 24.91 3.35 -11.17
CA ARG A 74 24.31 2.28 -11.98
C ARG A 74 22.80 2.31 -11.84
N PRO A 75 22.05 1.73 -12.79
CA PRO A 75 20.61 1.50 -12.60
C PRO A 75 20.34 0.73 -11.32
N VAL A 76 19.27 1.08 -10.62
CA VAL A 76 18.85 0.43 -9.39
C VAL A 76 17.59 -0.37 -9.65
N ILE A 77 17.56 -1.61 -9.18
CA ILE A 77 16.36 -2.45 -9.17
C ILE A 77 15.83 -2.53 -7.73
N SER A 78 14.56 -2.24 -7.53
CA SER A 78 13.90 -2.46 -6.24
C SER A 78 13.86 -3.96 -5.96
N HIS A 79 14.49 -4.37 -4.86
CA HIS A 79 14.61 -5.77 -4.44
C HIS A 79 13.72 -6.04 -3.25
N GLU A 80 13.07 -7.20 -3.24
CA GLU A 80 12.10 -7.59 -2.22
C GLU A 80 10.96 -6.57 -2.07
N THR A 81 10.45 -6.09 -3.20
CA THR A 81 9.30 -5.18 -3.22
C THR A 81 8.07 -5.93 -2.70
N GLY A 82 7.42 -5.34 -1.69
CA GLY A 82 6.21 -5.92 -1.11
C GLY A 82 6.41 -6.50 0.29
N GLN A 83 6.20 -7.81 0.47
CA GLN A 83 6.19 -8.52 1.76
C GLN A 83 4.99 -8.16 2.65
N PHE A 84 3.83 -7.91 2.05
CA PHE A 84 2.62 -7.54 2.77
C PHE A 84 1.85 -8.77 3.24
N GLN A 85 1.72 -8.93 4.55
CA GLN A 85 1.12 -10.10 5.19
C GLN A 85 -0.36 -10.23 4.89
N ILE A 86 -0.76 -11.46 4.55
CA ILE A 86 -2.16 -11.85 4.33
C ILE A 86 -2.54 -12.90 5.37
N TYR A 87 -3.71 -12.73 5.99
CA TYR A 87 -4.21 -13.72 6.94
C TYR A 87 -4.49 -15.05 6.22
N PRO A 88 -4.07 -16.22 6.77
CA PRO A 88 -4.17 -17.50 6.07
C PRO A 88 -5.61 -17.92 5.78
N ASP A 89 -5.82 -18.58 4.65
CA ASP A 89 -7.00 -19.42 4.40
C ASP A 89 -6.69 -20.87 4.80
N TYR A 90 -7.30 -21.36 5.88
CA TYR A 90 -7.04 -22.69 6.40
C TYR A 90 -7.55 -23.83 5.52
N LYS A 91 -8.28 -23.55 4.43
CA LYS A 91 -8.59 -24.54 3.39
C LYS A 91 -7.33 -25.05 2.68
N GLU A 92 -6.25 -24.28 2.73
CA GLU A 92 -4.94 -24.67 2.20
C GLU A 92 -4.37 -25.91 2.91
N LEU A 93 -4.74 -26.16 4.17
CA LEU A 93 -4.30 -27.35 4.92
C LEU A 93 -4.56 -28.66 4.17
N GLU A 94 -5.66 -28.77 3.43
CA GLU A 94 -6.03 -29.97 2.69
C GLU A 94 -5.10 -30.26 1.50
N LYS A 95 -4.34 -29.27 1.06
CA LYS A 95 -3.39 -29.38 -0.07
C LYS A 95 -2.06 -30.02 0.33
N TYR A 96 -1.73 -30.02 1.63
CA TYR A 96 -0.48 -30.57 2.14
C TYR A 96 -0.55 -32.10 2.27
N THR A 97 -0.47 -32.79 1.15
CA THR A 97 -0.55 -34.26 1.07
C THR A 97 0.80 -34.95 0.93
N GLY A 98 1.89 -34.17 0.92
CA GLY A 98 3.27 -34.67 0.74
C GLY A 98 4.07 -34.75 2.04
N VAL A 99 5.37 -34.51 1.97
CA VAL A 99 6.30 -34.58 3.09
C VAL A 99 6.31 -33.33 3.97
N LEU A 100 5.83 -32.20 3.45
CA LEU A 100 5.69 -30.98 4.23
C LEU A 100 4.42 -31.07 5.09
N HIS A 101 4.57 -30.77 6.37
CA HIS A 101 3.44 -30.67 7.28
C HIS A 101 3.25 -29.21 7.70
N PRO A 102 2.05 -28.62 7.52
CA PRO A 102 1.81 -27.19 7.72
C PRO A 102 1.53 -26.85 9.21
N TYR A 103 2.46 -27.16 10.10
CA TYR A 103 2.34 -26.91 11.55
C TYR A 103 1.99 -25.46 11.89
N ASN A 104 2.52 -24.50 11.14
CA ASN A 104 2.22 -23.08 11.31
C ASN A 104 0.73 -22.78 11.11
N LEU A 105 0.13 -23.28 10.04
CA LEU A 105 -1.29 -23.06 9.74
C LEU A 105 -2.20 -23.77 10.77
N GLU A 106 -1.83 -24.97 11.21
CA GLU A 106 -2.56 -25.69 12.25
C GLU A 106 -2.53 -24.90 13.56
N ILE A 107 -1.36 -24.44 14.01
CA ILE A 107 -1.20 -23.65 15.22
C ILE A 107 -2.00 -22.33 15.14
N PHE A 108 -1.97 -21.65 14.01
CA PHE A 108 -2.72 -20.41 13.84
C PHE A 108 -4.23 -20.65 13.88
N ARG A 109 -4.71 -21.68 13.19
CA ARG A 109 -6.13 -22.09 13.23
C ARG A 109 -6.58 -22.46 14.66
N ASP A 110 -5.78 -23.25 15.36
CA ASP A 110 -6.13 -23.72 16.70
C ASP A 110 -6.20 -22.56 17.69
N ARG A 111 -5.24 -21.62 17.64
CA ARG A 111 -5.28 -20.39 18.44
C ARG A 111 -6.47 -19.49 18.10
N LEU A 112 -6.84 -19.41 16.82
CA LEU A 112 -8.03 -18.67 16.41
C LEU A 112 -9.29 -19.28 17.02
N ASN A 113 -9.39 -20.63 16.99
CA ASN A 113 -10.50 -21.37 17.58
C ASN A 113 -10.58 -21.20 19.10
N GLU A 114 -9.44 -21.25 19.80
CA GLU A 114 -9.34 -21.00 21.25
C GLU A 114 -9.86 -19.60 21.61
N ASN A 115 -9.68 -18.61 20.73
CA ASN A 115 -10.18 -17.25 20.92
C ASN A 115 -11.63 -17.06 20.45
N GLY A 116 -12.30 -18.09 19.94
CA GLY A 116 -13.69 -18.03 19.51
C GLY A 116 -13.93 -17.21 18.21
N LEU A 117 -12.89 -17.07 17.37
CA LEU A 117 -12.90 -16.21 16.17
C LEU A 117 -13.06 -16.99 14.86
N GLN A 118 -13.38 -18.28 14.91
CA GLN A 118 -13.44 -19.17 13.73
C GLN A 118 -14.41 -18.69 12.64
N ASN A 119 -15.46 -17.96 12.99
CA ASN A 119 -16.43 -17.40 12.04
C ASN A 119 -15.93 -16.13 11.34
N GLN A 120 -14.74 -15.64 11.67
CA GLN A 120 -14.16 -14.43 11.10
C GLN A 120 -13.01 -14.73 10.14
N ILE A 121 -12.67 -15.98 9.90
CA ILE A 121 -11.55 -16.40 9.06
C ILE A 121 -11.62 -15.75 7.68
N ASP A 122 -12.74 -15.91 6.98
CA ASP A 122 -12.92 -15.35 5.64
C ASP A 122 -12.84 -13.81 5.65
N ALA A 123 -13.38 -13.16 6.68
CA ALA A 123 -13.32 -11.70 6.82
C ALA A 123 -11.89 -11.21 7.03
N PHE A 124 -11.12 -11.88 7.88
CA PHE A 124 -9.71 -11.54 8.11
C PHE A 124 -8.86 -11.77 6.86
N HIS A 125 -9.07 -12.91 6.17
CA HIS A 125 -8.38 -13.22 4.93
C HIS A 125 -8.65 -12.16 3.87
N GLN A 126 -9.93 -11.83 3.62
CA GLN A 126 -10.31 -10.83 2.62
C GLN A 126 -9.84 -9.42 2.98
N ALA A 127 -9.97 -8.99 4.24
CA ALA A 127 -9.57 -7.65 4.65
C ALA A 127 -8.05 -7.45 4.53
N THR A 128 -7.26 -8.41 5.04
CA THR A 128 -5.80 -8.33 4.95
C THR A 128 -5.31 -8.49 3.52
N GLY A 129 -5.93 -9.39 2.76
CA GLY A 129 -5.56 -9.64 1.36
C GLY A 129 -5.81 -8.43 0.46
N ARG A 130 -6.97 -7.79 0.56
CA ARG A 130 -7.27 -6.56 -0.19
C ARG A 130 -6.32 -5.43 0.18
N PHE A 131 -6.07 -5.26 1.48
CA PHE A 131 -5.11 -4.26 1.93
C PHE A 131 -3.69 -4.55 1.41
N ALA A 132 -3.24 -5.80 1.43
CA ALA A 132 -1.96 -6.20 0.86
C ALA A 132 -1.87 -5.86 -0.63
N VAL A 133 -2.94 -6.09 -1.40
CA VAL A 133 -2.99 -5.72 -2.84
C VAL A 133 -2.86 -4.22 -3.05
N GLU A 134 -3.54 -3.38 -2.24
CA GLU A 134 -3.38 -1.93 -2.30
C GLU A 134 -1.96 -1.49 -1.95
N CYS A 135 -1.33 -2.15 -0.97
CA CYS A 135 0.08 -1.91 -0.64
C CYS A 135 1.02 -2.33 -1.78
N TYR A 136 0.80 -3.49 -2.41
CA TYR A 136 1.56 -3.92 -3.59
C TYR A 136 1.42 -2.92 -4.75
N LYS A 137 0.19 -2.49 -5.03
CA LYS A 137 -0.08 -1.47 -6.04
C LYS A 137 0.69 -0.17 -5.75
N ALA A 138 0.59 0.32 -4.52
CA ALA A 138 1.24 1.56 -4.14
C ALA A 138 2.78 1.46 -4.25
N ASP A 139 3.39 0.38 -3.74
CA ASP A 139 4.84 0.17 -3.74
C ASP A 139 5.39 -0.01 -5.17
N ILE A 140 4.74 -0.83 -5.99
CA ILE A 140 5.09 -1.02 -7.41
C ILE A 140 4.98 0.32 -8.16
N GLU A 141 3.91 1.07 -7.97
CA GLU A 141 3.71 2.36 -8.63
C GLU A 141 4.71 3.44 -8.15
N TYR A 142 5.18 3.37 -6.89
CA TYR A 142 6.31 4.20 -6.44
C TYR A 142 7.55 3.94 -7.32
N GLY A 143 7.86 2.67 -7.55
CA GLY A 143 8.94 2.28 -8.45
C GLY A 143 8.71 2.77 -9.87
N LEU A 144 7.52 2.57 -10.41
CA LEU A 144 7.16 2.97 -11.78
C LEU A 144 7.21 4.49 -11.98
N ARG A 145 6.90 5.29 -10.96
CA ARG A 145 7.02 6.75 -11.01
C ARG A 145 8.46 7.24 -10.93
N THR A 146 9.38 6.40 -10.49
CA THR A 146 10.78 6.78 -10.28
C THR A 146 11.55 6.79 -11.60
N ALA A 147 11.85 7.97 -12.09
CA ALA A 147 12.66 8.12 -13.30
C ALA A 147 14.07 7.54 -13.08
N GLY A 148 14.49 6.61 -13.93
CA GLY A 148 15.81 5.97 -13.86
C GLY A 148 15.88 4.73 -12.97
N LEU A 149 14.80 4.32 -12.31
CA LEU A 149 14.73 3.00 -11.67
C LEU A 149 14.72 1.91 -12.74
N GLY A 150 15.55 0.87 -12.58
CA GLY A 150 15.69 -0.20 -13.56
C GLY A 150 14.56 -1.24 -13.54
N GLY A 151 13.74 -1.24 -12.49
CA GLY A 151 12.64 -2.19 -12.32
C GLY A 151 12.48 -2.61 -10.86
N PHE A 152 11.73 -3.68 -10.64
CA PHE A 152 11.49 -4.24 -9.31
C PHE A 152 11.47 -5.76 -9.32
N GLN A 153 11.72 -6.35 -8.17
CA GLN A 153 11.60 -7.79 -7.89
C GLN A 153 10.62 -7.96 -6.73
N MET A 154 9.46 -8.52 -7.02
CA MET A 154 8.41 -8.73 -6.03
C MET A 154 8.77 -9.87 -5.07
N LEU A 155 8.56 -9.68 -3.77
CA LEU A 155 8.58 -10.70 -2.75
C LEU A 155 7.29 -10.64 -1.93
N ASP A 156 6.31 -11.51 -2.20
CA ASP A 156 6.43 -12.61 -3.10
C ASP A 156 5.19 -12.77 -3.98
N LEU A 157 5.30 -13.51 -5.06
CA LEU A 157 4.17 -13.90 -5.87
C LEU A 157 3.33 -14.97 -5.14
N GLN A 158 4.00 -15.89 -4.45
CA GLN A 158 3.39 -16.99 -3.70
C GLN A 158 3.90 -17.02 -2.26
N ASP A 159 3.18 -17.68 -1.38
CA ASP A 159 3.63 -17.90 -0.02
C ASP A 159 4.89 -18.77 0.01
N PHE A 160 5.79 -18.44 0.95
CA PHE A 160 7.04 -19.17 1.14
C PHE A 160 6.94 -20.10 2.37
N PRO A 161 6.68 -21.41 2.17
CA PRO A 161 6.53 -22.35 3.29
C PRO A 161 7.81 -22.53 4.13
N GLY A 162 8.97 -22.13 3.61
CA GLY A 162 10.26 -22.18 4.32
C GLY A 162 10.35 -21.20 5.50
N GLN A 163 9.49 -20.18 5.52
CA GLN A 163 9.28 -19.28 6.67
C GLN A 163 7.81 -19.32 7.05
N GLY A 164 7.45 -20.10 8.04
CA GLY A 164 6.07 -20.45 8.34
C GLY A 164 5.09 -19.32 8.64
N SER A 165 5.56 -18.09 8.82
CA SER A 165 4.76 -16.89 8.95
C SER A 165 4.85 -15.94 7.74
N ALA A 166 5.62 -16.28 6.69
CA ALA A 166 5.76 -15.45 5.49
C ALA A 166 4.61 -15.70 4.50
N LEU A 167 3.39 -15.40 4.91
CA LEU A 167 2.17 -15.53 4.11
C LEU A 167 1.94 -14.23 3.32
N VAL A 168 2.91 -13.85 2.51
CA VAL A 168 2.95 -12.56 1.81
C VAL A 168 2.64 -12.67 0.31
N GLY A 169 2.47 -13.88 -0.21
CA GLY A 169 2.11 -14.12 -1.60
C GLY A 169 0.67 -13.73 -1.90
N ILE A 170 0.40 -13.27 -3.12
CA ILE A 170 -0.94 -13.14 -3.66
C ILE A 170 -1.51 -14.48 -4.13
N LEU A 171 -0.64 -15.47 -4.31
CA LEU A 171 -0.96 -16.88 -4.50
C LEU A 171 -0.59 -17.64 -3.22
N ASP A 172 -1.21 -18.76 -2.99
CA ASP A 172 -0.84 -19.65 -1.90
C ASP A 172 0.47 -20.44 -2.21
N ALA A 173 0.93 -21.27 -1.30
CA ALA A 173 2.15 -22.05 -1.47
C ALA A 173 2.10 -23.06 -2.63
N PHE A 174 0.94 -23.32 -3.19
CA PHE A 174 0.69 -24.21 -4.33
C PHE A 174 0.46 -23.45 -5.65
N MET A 175 0.68 -22.14 -5.69
CA MET A 175 0.45 -21.26 -6.83
C MET A 175 -1.05 -21.09 -7.18
N ASP A 176 -1.94 -21.45 -6.28
CA ASP A 176 -3.37 -21.20 -6.47
C ASP A 176 -3.74 -19.79 -5.99
N SER A 177 -4.75 -19.20 -6.63
CA SER A 177 -5.23 -17.87 -6.27
C SER A 177 -5.83 -17.87 -4.86
N LYS A 178 -5.45 -16.90 -4.04
CA LYS A 178 -6.09 -16.63 -2.74
C LYS A 178 -7.46 -15.91 -2.86
N GLY A 179 -7.91 -15.61 -4.09
CA GLY A 179 -9.21 -14.94 -4.33
C GLY A 179 -9.27 -13.48 -3.88
N ILE A 180 -8.14 -12.82 -3.68
CA ILE A 180 -8.03 -11.44 -3.18
C ILE A 180 -7.86 -10.40 -4.30
N VAL A 181 -7.39 -10.82 -5.46
CA VAL A 181 -7.18 -9.98 -6.64
C VAL A 181 -7.38 -10.80 -7.91
N THR A 182 -7.90 -10.17 -8.97
CA THR A 182 -7.98 -10.80 -10.28
C THR A 182 -6.72 -10.52 -11.11
N PRO A 183 -6.36 -11.38 -12.07
CA PRO A 183 -5.26 -11.12 -12.99
C PRO A 183 -5.39 -9.79 -13.74
N GLU A 184 -6.60 -9.40 -14.10
CA GLU A 184 -6.90 -8.13 -14.78
C GLU A 184 -6.57 -6.94 -13.90
N THR A 185 -7.00 -6.97 -12.63
CA THR A 185 -6.71 -5.91 -11.65
C THR A 185 -5.20 -5.80 -11.40
N PHE A 186 -4.52 -6.93 -11.21
CA PHE A 186 -3.08 -6.92 -10.96
C PHE A 186 -2.29 -6.39 -12.17
N ARG A 187 -2.67 -6.76 -13.40
CA ARG A 187 -2.08 -6.21 -14.62
C ARG A 187 -2.30 -4.71 -14.77
N GLY A 188 -3.28 -4.13 -14.09
CA GLY A 188 -3.52 -2.68 -14.12
C GLY A 188 -2.33 -1.86 -13.62
N PHE A 189 -1.57 -2.37 -12.65
CA PHE A 189 -0.39 -1.71 -12.08
C PHE A 189 0.92 -2.50 -12.28
N CYS A 190 0.87 -3.66 -12.90
CA CYS A 190 2.02 -4.53 -13.15
C CYS A 190 1.97 -5.05 -14.59
N ALA A 191 2.28 -4.16 -15.54
CA ALA A 191 2.27 -4.42 -16.97
C ALA A 191 3.42 -3.67 -17.67
N PRO A 192 3.75 -4.00 -18.92
CA PRO A 192 4.78 -3.28 -19.68
C PRO A 192 4.48 -1.80 -19.87
N VAL A 193 3.21 -1.43 -20.02
CA VAL A 193 2.78 -0.02 -20.06
C VAL A 193 1.77 0.20 -18.95
N VAL A 194 2.04 1.16 -18.06
CA VAL A 194 1.16 1.44 -16.92
C VAL A 194 0.74 2.91 -16.92
N PRO A 195 -0.57 3.19 -17.09
CA PRO A 195 -1.11 4.52 -16.86
C PRO A 195 -1.12 4.87 -15.37
N LEU A 196 -0.66 6.07 -15.01
CA LEU A 196 -0.52 6.54 -13.64
C LEU A 196 -1.29 7.85 -13.42
N ALA A 197 -2.02 7.93 -12.31
CA ALA A 197 -2.59 9.17 -11.82
C ALA A 197 -1.66 9.78 -10.75
N LEU A 198 -1.35 11.05 -10.85
CA LEU A 198 -0.51 11.80 -9.91
C LEU A 198 -1.39 12.70 -9.04
N MET A 199 -1.70 12.23 -7.84
CA MET A 199 -2.64 12.85 -6.90
C MET A 199 -1.95 13.21 -5.59
N ASP A 200 -2.33 14.32 -4.98
CA ASP A 200 -1.85 14.75 -3.67
C ASP A 200 -2.61 14.06 -2.51
N THR A 201 -3.79 13.55 -2.79
CA THR A 201 -4.67 12.88 -1.82
C THR A 201 -5.67 11.99 -2.54
N TYR A 202 -6.30 11.10 -1.79
CA TYR A 202 -7.44 10.29 -2.26
C TYR A 202 -8.79 10.84 -1.77
N CYS A 203 -8.77 11.76 -0.80
CA CYS A 203 -9.99 12.32 -0.20
C CYS A 203 -10.09 13.81 -0.49
N TYR A 204 -11.22 14.26 -0.99
CA TYR A 204 -11.48 15.63 -1.41
C TYR A 204 -12.75 16.17 -0.77
N SER A 205 -12.79 17.49 -0.50
CA SER A 205 -14.03 18.22 -0.31
C SER A 205 -14.65 18.55 -1.67
N ASN A 206 -15.97 18.62 -1.76
CA ASN A 206 -16.63 19.03 -3.00
C ASN A 206 -16.38 20.50 -3.38
N LYS A 207 -15.75 21.30 -2.51
CA LYS A 207 -15.31 22.68 -2.80
C LYS A 207 -13.90 22.72 -3.41
N GLU A 208 -13.15 21.64 -3.31
CA GLU A 208 -11.82 21.57 -3.92
C GLU A 208 -11.91 21.33 -5.43
N GLU A 209 -10.96 21.85 -6.14
CA GLU A 209 -10.76 21.54 -7.55
C GLU A 209 -9.88 20.29 -7.67
N LEU A 210 -10.36 19.29 -8.38
CA LEU A 210 -9.58 18.11 -8.68
C LEU A 210 -8.51 18.47 -9.73
N ASN A 211 -7.26 18.22 -9.37
CA ASN A 211 -6.12 18.42 -10.28
C ASN A 211 -5.23 17.17 -10.21
N ILE A 212 -5.33 16.32 -11.22
CA ILE A 212 -4.62 15.04 -11.30
C ILE A 212 -3.69 15.05 -12.50
N GLY A 213 -2.40 14.88 -12.25
CA GLY A 213 -1.44 14.65 -13.33
C GLY A 213 -1.68 13.28 -13.97
N LEU A 214 -1.60 13.20 -15.28
CA LEU A 214 -1.72 11.98 -16.05
C LEU A 214 -0.34 11.61 -16.57
N ALA A 215 0.17 10.45 -16.12
CA ALA A 215 1.48 9.96 -16.52
C ALA A 215 1.39 8.56 -17.12
N LEU A 216 2.44 8.16 -17.82
CA LEU A 216 2.54 6.85 -18.45
C LEU A 216 3.96 6.33 -18.32
N THR A 217 4.11 5.07 -17.95
CA THR A 217 5.38 4.34 -18.04
C THR A 217 5.38 3.47 -19.29
N ASN A 218 6.56 3.26 -19.87
CA ASN A 218 6.72 2.36 -21.00
C ASN A 218 7.95 1.46 -20.80
N TYR A 219 7.71 0.17 -20.60
CA TYR A 219 8.72 -0.89 -20.57
C TYR A 219 8.58 -1.86 -21.76
N GLU A 220 7.75 -1.51 -22.77
CA GLU A 220 7.74 -2.22 -24.04
C GLU A 220 9.07 -2.00 -24.80
N GLU A 221 9.37 -2.85 -25.77
CA GLU A 221 10.59 -2.78 -26.57
C GLU A 221 10.62 -1.54 -27.50
N GLN A 222 9.47 -0.97 -27.80
CA GLN A 222 9.31 0.17 -28.69
C GLN A 222 8.71 1.37 -27.97
N PRO A 223 8.95 2.61 -28.48
CA PRO A 223 8.23 3.78 -28.00
C PRO A 223 6.72 3.57 -28.05
N TRP A 224 6.04 3.93 -26.99
CA TRP A 224 4.58 3.89 -26.92
C TRP A 224 3.99 5.18 -27.46
N SER A 225 3.08 5.07 -28.43
CA SER A 225 2.40 6.22 -29.03
C SER A 225 0.92 5.90 -29.21
N ASP A 226 0.12 6.27 -28.22
CA ASP A 226 -1.34 6.18 -28.26
C ASP A 226 -1.95 7.20 -27.31
N ALA A 227 -3.24 7.50 -27.45
CA ALA A 227 -3.92 8.41 -26.55
C ALA A 227 -4.10 7.77 -25.14
N LEU A 228 -3.84 8.56 -24.10
CA LEU A 228 -4.26 8.22 -22.75
C LEU A 228 -5.68 8.78 -22.54
N CYS A 229 -6.64 7.89 -22.49
CA CYS A 229 -8.04 8.18 -22.18
C CYS A 229 -8.27 8.06 -20.68
N TRP A 230 -9.11 8.94 -20.13
CA TRP A 230 -9.50 8.88 -18.73
C TRP A 230 -11.02 9.03 -18.57
N ARG A 231 -11.56 8.34 -17.58
CA ARG A 231 -12.96 8.41 -17.17
C ARG A 231 -13.04 8.45 -15.66
N LEU A 232 -13.66 9.48 -15.14
CA LEU A 232 -13.92 9.68 -13.71
C LEU A 232 -15.44 9.58 -13.50
N GLU A 233 -15.88 8.61 -12.72
CA GLU A 233 -17.30 8.36 -12.49
C GLU A 233 -17.60 7.97 -11.04
N SER A 234 -18.83 8.28 -10.61
CA SER A 234 -19.32 7.86 -9.30
C SER A 234 -19.61 6.37 -9.30
N LEU A 235 -19.15 5.67 -8.23
CA LEU A 235 -19.56 4.31 -7.90
C LEU A 235 -20.73 4.27 -6.92
N SER A 236 -21.16 5.44 -6.40
CA SER A 236 -22.24 5.54 -5.42
C SER A 236 -23.58 5.70 -6.14
N ASP A 237 -24.53 4.83 -5.87
CA ASP A 237 -25.86 4.83 -6.50
C ASP A 237 -26.63 6.16 -6.29
N SER A 238 -26.32 6.85 -5.19
CA SER A 238 -26.99 8.10 -4.81
C SER A 238 -26.43 9.37 -5.48
N VAL A 239 -25.35 9.25 -6.26
CA VAL A 239 -24.67 10.38 -6.91
C VAL A 239 -24.41 10.06 -8.37
N THR A 240 -24.93 10.90 -9.27
CA THR A 240 -24.61 10.81 -10.69
C THR A 240 -23.50 11.79 -11.04
N PHE A 241 -22.32 11.28 -11.35
CA PHE A 241 -21.17 12.10 -11.73
C PHE A 241 -20.33 11.35 -12.75
N VAL A 242 -20.08 11.95 -13.90
CA VAL A 242 -19.21 11.40 -14.95
C VAL A 242 -18.44 12.54 -15.61
N ARG A 243 -17.14 12.35 -15.76
CA ARG A 243 -16.25 13.17 -16.60
C ARG A 243 -15.34 12.25 -17.39
N GLU A 244 -14.99 12.65 -18.60
CA GLU A 244 -14.08 11.89 -19.44
C GLU A 244 -13.26 12.82 -20.33
N GLY A 245 -12.13 12.32 -20.80
CA GLY A 245 -11.27 13.03 -21.71
C GLY A 245 -10.13 12.16 -22.21
N LYS A 246 -9.30 12.76 -23.04
CA LYS A 246 -8.11 12.11 -23.59
C LYS A 246 -6.99 13.11 -23.82
N VAL A 247 -5.76 12.64 -23.71
CA VAL A 247 -4.54 13.38 -24.03
C VAL A 247 -3.67 12.55 -24.98
N PRO A 248 -2.96 13.14 -25.93
CA PRO A 248 -1.98 12.40 -26.72
C PRO A 248 -0.83 11.97 -25.80
N ALA A 249 -0.34 10.76 -25.97
CA ALA A 249 0.82 10.27 -25.21
C ALA A 249 1.87 9.70 -26.17
N HIS A 250 3.13 10.05 -25.90
CA HIS A 250 4.29 9.46 -26.52
C HIS A 250 5.35 9.28 -25.44
N VAL A 251 5.78 8.02 -25.19
CA VAL A 251 6.72 7.70 -24.12
C VAL A 251 7.75 6.72 -24.65
N GLU A 252 9.02 7.14 -24.58
CA GLU A 252 10.15 6.29 -24.97
C GLU A 252 10.30 5.07 -24.04
N GLN A 253 10.92 4.03 -24.56
CA GLN A 253 11.23 2.83 -23.80
C GLN A 253 12.00 3.15 -22.50
N GLY A 254 11.61 2.51 -21.39
CA GLY A 254 12.24 2.66 -20.08
C GLY A 254 12.01 4.04 -19.44
N LYS A 255 11.00 4.78 -19.89
CA LYS A 255 10.68 6.12 -19.37
C LYS A 255 9.33 6.15 -18.67
N VAL A 256 9.23 7.11 -17.76
CA VAL A 256 7.97 7.61 -17.21
C VAL A 256 7.84 9.07 -17.58
N MET A 257 6.66 9.47 -18.06
CA MET A 257 6.39 10.86 -18.48
C MET A 257 5.00 11.29 -18.05
N GLN A 258 4.89 12.49 -17.50
CA GLN A 258 3.59 13.15 -17.39
C GLN A 258 3.18 13.66 -18.78
N VAL A 259 2.04 13.17 -19.26
CA VAL A 259 1.54 13.44 -20.62
C VAL A 259 0.38 14.42 -20.64
N GLY A 260 -0.18 14.74 -19.48
CA GLY A 260 -1.27 15.71 -19.36
C GLY A 260 -1.78 15.89 -17.94
N GLU A 261 -2.92 16.54 -17.82
CA GLU A 261 -3.62 16.81 -16.56
C GLU A 261 -5.12 16.64 -16.74
N LEU A 262 -5.78 16.16 -15.70
CA LEU A 262 -7.22 16.17 -15.52
C LEU A 262 -7.58 17.27 -14.52
N LYS A 263 -8.48 18.18 -14.89
CA LYS A 263 -9.05 19.19 -13.99
C LYS A 263 -10.56 19.06 -13.97
N SER A 264 -11.15 19.09 -12.80
CA SER A 264 -12.60 19.02 -12.65
C SER A 264 -13.04 19.68 -11.35
N THR A 265 -14.17 20.37 -11.39
CA THR A 265 -14.90 20.77 -10.19
C THR A 265 -15.68 19.58 -9.64
N LEU A 266 -15.91 19.57 -8.32
CA LEU A 266 -16.64 18.53 -7.60
C LEU A 266 -17.93 19.06 -6.95
N THR A 267 -18.31 20.30 -7.25
CA THR A 267 -19.42 21.03 -6.60
C THR A 267 -20.80 20.39 -6.78
N GLU A 268 -20.95 19.54 -7.80
CA GLU A 268 -22.20 18.80 -8.07
C GLU A 268 -22.41 17.63 -7.08
N ILE A 269 -21.36 17.24 -6.35
CA ILE A 269 -21.39 16.12 -5.41
C ILE A 269 -21.88 16.66 -4.06
N ASP A 270 -23.15 16.46 -3.78
CA ASP A 270 -23.84 16.97 -2.59
C ASP A 270 -23.98 15.93 -1.47
N LYS A 271 -23.52 14.70 -1.71
CA LYS A 271 -23.49 13.58 -0.76
C LYS A 271 -22.13 12.92 -0.79
N PRO A 272 -21.70 12.25 0.29
CA PRO A 272 -20.49 11.40 0.26
C PRO A 272 -20.53 10.45 -0.93
N ALA A 273 -19.47 10.43 -1.71
CA ALA A 273 -19.39 9.61 -2.91
C ALA A 273 -17.99 9.02 -3.09
N GLN A 274 -17.95 7.76 -3.48
CA GLN A 274 -16.76 7.12 -4.02
C GLN A 274 -16.75 7.33 -5.54
N LEU A 275 -15.66 7.88 -6.05
CA LEU A 275 -15.42 8.02 -7.48
C LEU A 275 -14.35 7.02 -7.92
N ARG A 276 -14.43 6.60 -9.15
CA ARG A 276 -13.37 5.83 -9.81
C ARG A 276 -12.81 6.60 -10.99
N LEU A 277 -11.50 6.82 -10.98
CA LEU A 277 -10.74 7.29 -12.14
C LEU A 277 -10.16 6.06 -12.85
N THR A 278 -10.62 5.80 -14.05
CA THR A 278 -10.07 4.78 -14.95
C THR A 278 -9.21 5.45 -16.01
N LEU A 279 -8.00 4.96 -16.19
CA LEU A 279 -7.04 5.37 -17.21
C LEU A 279 -6.85 4.24 -18.19
N THR A 280 -6.88 4.53 -19.51
CA THR A 280 -6.76 3.50 -20.56
C THR A 280 -5.90 4.01 -21.70
N THR A 281 -4.97 3.19 -22.19
CA THR A 281 -4.19 3.44 -23.41
C THR A 281 -3.96 2.10 -24.13
N GLY A 282 -4.39 1.98 -25.38
CA GLY A 282 -4.40 0.71 -26.09
C GLY A 282 -5.14 -0.39 -25.27
N ASN A 283 -4.46 -1.47 -24.97
CA ASN A 283 -4.97 -2.58 -24.16
C ASN A 283 -4.63 -2.48 -22.67
N TYR A 284 -3.94 -1.43 -22.25
CA TYR A 284 -3.53 -1.22 -20.88
C TYR A 284 -4.51 -0.31 -20.15
N HIS A 285 -4.79 -0.63 -18.89
CA HIS A 285 -5.66 0.19 -18.06
C HIS A 285 -5.18 0.16 -16.60
N ASN A 286 -5.52 1.20 -15.86
CA ASN A 286 -5.34 1.27 -14.41
C ASN A 286 -6.50 2.06 -13.82
N TYR A 287 -6.77 1.91 -12.52
CA TYR A 287 -7.81 2.68 -11.87
C TYR A 287 -7.41 3.13 -10.45
N TYR A 288 -8.05 4.20 -10.01
CA TYR A 288 -7.89 4.79 -8.69
C TYR A 288 -9.26 5.12 -8.12
N ASN A 289 -9.50 4.73 -6.88
CA ASN A 289 -10.70 5.14 -6.16
C ASN A 289 -10.41 6.42 -5.38
N LEU A 290 -11.34 7.35 -5.42
CA LEU A 290 -11.29 8.64 -4.74
C LEU A 290 -12.54 8.81 -3.92
N TRP A 291 -12.47 9.58 -2.84
CA TRP A 291 -13.62 9.87 -1.98
C TRP A 291 -13.86 11.37 -1.94
N VAL A 292 -15.10 11.77 -2.17
CA VAL A 292 -15.52 13.17 -2.15
C VAL A 292 -16.57 13.35 -1.07
N TYR A 293 -16.33 14.30 -0.20
CA TYR A 293 -17.26 14.65 0.88
C TYR A 293 -17.76 16.07 0.70
N PRO A 294 -19.10 16.30 0.80
CA PRO A 294 -19.65 17.65 0.81
C PRO A 294 -19.09 18.42 1.99
N ASP A 295 -18.71 19.68 1.74
CA ASP A 295 -18.39 20.60 2.83
C ASP A 295 -19.70 21.04 3.48
N ARG A 296 -20.09 20.32 4.51
CA ARG A 296 -21.27 20.63 5.33
C ARG A 296 -20.80 21.24 6.64
N THR A 297 -21.39 22.36 6.99
CA THR A 297 -21.39 22.78 8.39
C THR A 297 -22.14 21.71 9.17
N PRO A 298 -21.59 21.13 10.24
CA PRO A 298 -22.31 20.16 11.04
C PRO A 298 -23.66 20.75 11.44
N GLU A 299 -24.75 20.10 11.03
CA GLU A 299 -26.08 20.46 11.54
C GLU A 299 -26.08 20.12 13.03
N SER A 300 -26.03 21.13 13.83
CA SER A 300 -26.07 21.16 15.28
C SER A 300 -25.43 20.00 16.02
N GLU A 301 -24.54 20.31 16.90
CA GLU A 301 -23.92 19.43 17.94
C GLU A 301 -24.96 18.73 18.86
N ALA A 302 -26.25 18.68 18.47
CA ALA A 302 -27.34 18.34 19.34
C ALA A 302 -27.26 16.90 19.90
N ASP A 303 -26.61 15.97 19.22
CA ASP A 303 -26.63 14.56 19.62
C ASP A 303 -25.28 13.95 20.01
N SER A 304 -24.15 14.59 19.73
CA SER A 304 -22.84 14.06 20.11
C SER A 304 -21.94 15.12 20.75
N PHE A 305 -21.42 14.78 21.90
CA PHE A 305 -20.45 15.60 22.63
C PHE A 305 -19.05 15.07 22.36
N ILE A 306 -18.17 15.93 21.80
CA ILE A 306 -16.77 15.58 21.55
C ILE A 306 -15.95 16.00 22.76
N CYS A 307 -15.17 15.06 23.33
CA CYS A 307 -14.32 15.31 24.48
C CYS A 307 -12.98 14.60 24.35
N GLN A 308 -11.97 15.12 25.07
CA GLN A 308 -10.62 14.53 25.11
C GLN A 308 -10.42 13.64 26.36
N SER A 309 -11.32 13.72 27.33
CA SER A 309 -11.30 12.90 28.55
C SER A 309 -12.70 12.53 29.00
N LEU A 310 -12.82 11.44 29.74
CA LEU A 310 -14.06 11.07 30.42
C LEU A 310 -14.20 11.86 31.72
N ASP A 311 -14.34 13.18 31.61
CA ASP A 311 -14.60 14.07 32.73
C ASP A 311 -16.04 13.93 33.27
N ASP A 312 -16.36 14.73 34.31
CA ASP A 312 -17.66 14.64 34.93
C ASP A 312 -18.83 15.04 34.01
N GLU A 313 -18.60 15.95 33.06
CA GLU A 313 -19.61 16.34 32.07
C GLU A 313 -19.86 15.19 31.07
N ALA A 314 -18.78 14.58 30.55
CA ALA A 314 -18.88 13.41 29.66
C ALA A 314 -19.60 12.24 30.35
N ARG A 315 -19.23 11.94 31.62
CA ARG A 315 -19.89 10.89 32.41
C ARG A 315 -21.34 11.18 32.68
N LYS A 316 -21.69 12.43 32.99
CA LYS A 316 -23.04 12.87 33.21
C LYS A 316 -23.89 12.69 31.94
N ARG A 317 -23.39 13.09 30.78
CA ARG A 317 -24.07 12.87 29.50
C ARG A 317 -24.33 11.41 29.20
N LEU A 318 -23.33 10.55 29.40
CA LEU A 318 -23.49 9.11 29.25
C LEU A 318 -24.53 8.54 30.20
N SER A 319 -24.54 8.97 31.47
CA SER A 319 -25.51 8.48 32.46
C SER A 319 -26.95 8.92 32.14
N GLN A 320 -27.11 9.94 31.34
CA GLN A 320 -28.41 10.46 30.85
C GLN A 320 -28.82 9.85 29.50
N GLY A 321 -28.06 8.85 28.97
CA GLY A 321 -28.33 8.24 27.69
C GLY A 321 -27.81 9.03 26.47
N GLY A 322 -27.02 10.09 26.69
CA GLY A 322 -26.37 10.86 25.63
C GLY A 322 -25.22 10.13 24.99
N LYS A 323 -24.85 10.55 23.79
CA LYS A 323 -23.70 10.03 23.02
C LYS A 323 -22.49 10.95 23.20
N ILE A 324 -21.31 10.36 23.31
CA ILE A 324 -20.05 11.11 23.30
C ILE A 324 -19.10 10.49 22.25
N LEU A 325 -18.27 11.36 21.65
CA LEU A 325 -17.10 10.95 20.88
C LEU A 325 -15.86 11.33 21.70
N LEU A 326 -15.20 10.31 22.24
CA LEU A 326 -13.97 10.48 23.00
C LEU A 326 -12.76 10.41 22.05
N ILE A 327 -12.02 11.51 21.95
CA ILE A 327 -10.76 11.60 21.20
C ILE A 327 -9.67 11.98 22.21
N PRO A 328 -9.07 11.01 22.92
CA PRO A 328 -8.09 11.32 23.96
C PRO A 328 -6.80 11.89 23.36
N ASP A 329 -6.14 12.79 24.10
CA ASP A 329 -4.78 13.18 23.77
C ASP A 329 -3.87 11.95 23.90
N HIS A 330 -3.03 11.72 22.90
CA HIS A 330 -2.10 10.58 22.86
C HIS A 330 -1.22 10.51 24.13
N LYS A 331 -0.71 11.64 24.61
CA LYS A 331 0.12 11.70 25.82
C LYS A 331 -0.65 11.33 27.08
N ALA A 332 -1.96 11.62 27.12
CA ALA A 332 -2.78 11.31 28.29
C ALA A 332 -3.07 9.80 28.45
N ILE A 333 -2.89 9.01 27.38
CA ILE A 333 -3.13 7.56 27.39
C ILE A 333 -1.84 6.74 27.16
N GLU A 334 -0.68 7.38 27.06
CA GLU A 334 0.60 6.75 26.70
C GLU A 334 0.96 5.59 27.63
N GLU A 335 0.82 5.77 28.94
CA GLU A 335 1.11 4.73 29.95
C GLU A 335 0.11 3.54 29.89
N GLN A 336 -1.06 3.71 29.30
CA GLN A 336 -2.16 2.73 29.25
C GLN A 336 -2.39 2.18 27.86
N SER A 337 -1.62 2.64 26.89
CA SER A 337 -1.73 2.23 25.49
C SER A 337 -0.48 1.51 25.03
N VAL A 338 -0.64 0.60 24.12
CA VAL A 338 0.48 0.04 23.36
C VAL A 338 0.66 0.93 22.14
N GLY A 339 1.72 1.73 22.13
CA GLY A 339 2.15 2.45 20.93
C GLY A 339 2.42 1.42 19.82
N GLY A 340 2.05 1.73 18.60
CA GLY A 340 2.26 0.81 17.51
C GLY A 340 2.36 1.53 16.18
N LEU A 341 3.23 1.02 15.31
CA LEU A 341 3.22 1.33 13.91
C LEU A 341 2.24 0.39 13.21
N PHE A 342 1.55 0.89 12.23
CA PHE A 342 0.78 0.07 11.33
C PHE A 342 1.76 -0.61 10.36
N THR A 343 1.94 -1.93 10.48
CA THR A 343 2.90 -2.68 9.67
C THR A 343 2.20 -3.85 8.98
N PRO A 344 2.03 -3.79 7.67
CA PRO A 344 1.51 -4.91 6.88
C PRO A 344 2.55 -6.01 6.64
N ASP A 345 3.82 -5.76 6.95
CA ASP A 345 4.96 -6.67 6.76
C ASP A 345 5.26 -7.53 8.01
N TYR A 346 4.26 -8.19 8.56
CA TYR A 346 4.31 -8.88 9.84
C TYR A 346 4.84 -10.33 9.80
N TRP A 347 5.45 -10.70 8.69
CA TRP A 347 5.84 -12.08 8.38
C TRP A 347 6.86 -12.69 9.36
N ASN A 348 7.59 -11.91 10.13
CA ASN A 348 8.46 -12.41 11.19
C ASN A 348 8.41 -11.50 12.43
N TYR A 349 7.31 -11.57 13.15
CA TYR A 349 7.07 -10.74 14.34
C TYR A 349 8.20 -10.79 15.37
N ALA A 350 8.71 -11.97 15.66
CA ALA A 350 9.77 -12.13 16.67
C ALA A 350 11.04 -11.38 16.28
N MET A 351 11.42 -11.45 15.01
CA MET A 351 12.58 -10.74 14.48
C MET A 351 12.36 -9.23 14.52
N PHE A 352 11.24 -8.73 14.03
CA PHE A 352 10.95 -7.30 14.00
C PHE A 352 10.79 -6.69 15.38
N LYS A 353 10.20 -7.44 16.33
CA LYS A 353 10.16 -7.05 17.72
C LYS A 353 11.57 -6.90 18.29
N SER A 354 12.42 -7.90 18.08
CA SER A 354 13.81 -7.88 18.55
C SER A 354 14.61 -6.71 17.92
N ILE A 355 14.43 -6.45 16.63
CA ILE A 355 15.07 -5.31 15.95
C ILE A 355 14.62 -3.98 16.59
N SER A 356 13.33 -3.82 16.85
CA SER A 356 12.79 -2.60 17.47
C SER A 356 13.29 -2.41 18.89
N GLU A 357 13.30 -3.47 19.72
CA GLU A 357 13.79 -3.44 21.09
C GLU A 357 15.30 -3.13 21.14
N ASN A 358 16.10 -3.77 20.30
CA ASN A 358 17.55 -3.54 20.23
C ASN A 358 17.91 -2.14 19.73
N ALA A 359 17.06 -1.55 18.91
CA ALA A 359 17.23 -0.17 18.44
C ALA A 359 16.71 0.87 19.44
N GLY A 360 16.22 0.44 20.61
CA GLY A 360 15.63 1.34 21.60
C GLY A 360 14.35 2.03 21.13
N ARG A 361 13.64 1.43 20.18
CA ARG A 361 12.36 1.95 19.68
C ARG A 361 11.27 1.58 20.69
N GLU A 362 10.46 2.53 21.08
CA GLU A 362 9.34 2.34 22.00
C GLU A 362 8.20 1.49 21.38
N VAL A 363 8.30 1.20 20.11
CA VAL A 363 7.19 0.72 19.32
C VAL A 363 7.37 -0.74 18.97
N SER A 364 6.49 -1.57 19.48
CA SER A 364 6.25 -2.91 18.99
C SER A 364 5.66 -2.84 17.57
N PRO A 365 5.92 -3.81 16.71
CA PRO A 365 5.14 -3.97 15.49
C PRO A 365 3.65 -3.93 15.82
N GLY A 366 2.92 -3.10 15.08
CA GLY A 366 1.51 -2.82 15.38
C GLY A 366 0.54 -3.87 14.87
N THR A 367 -0.58 -3.44 14.35
CA THR A 367 -1.65 -4.30 13.86
C THR A 367 -1.40 -4.77 12.44
N LEU A 368 -1.81 -6.00 12.16
CA LEU A 368 -1.63 -6.65 10.87
C LEU A 368 -2.38 -5.99 9.73
N SER A 369 -3.52 -5.35 9.99
CA SER A 369 -4.34 -4.82 8.90
C SER A 369 -5.49 -3.98 9.42
N LEU A 370 -6.11 -3.24 8.51
CA LEU A 370 -7.37 -2.56 8.73
C LEU A 370 -8.53 -3.40 8.21
N LEU A 371 -9.65 -3.40 8.92
CA LEU A 371 -10.92 -3.82 8.35
C LEU A 371 -11.32 -2.78 7.31
N MET A 372 -11.47 -3.23 6.07
CA MET A 372 -11.93 -2.38 4.98
C MET A 372 -13.38 -2.68 4.67
N ASP A 373 -14.22 -1.68 4.76
CA ASP A 373 -15.56 -1.72 4.18
C ASP A 373 -15.54 -0.95 2.85
N GLU A 374 -15.36 -1.68 1.76
CA GLU A 374 -15.31 -1.10 0.42
C GLU A 374 -16.64 -0.49 -0.04
N LYS A 375 -17.73 -0.79 0.68
CA LYS A 375 -19.07 -0.29 0.34
C LYS A 375 -19.41 0.98 1.11
N HIS A 376 -18.60 1.34 2.11
CA HIS A 376 -18.79 2.57 2.84
C HIS A 376 -18.29 3.75 2.01
N PRO A 377 -19.14 4.74 1.73
CA PRO A 377 -18.76 5.93 0.96
C PRO A 377 -17.75 6.80 1.69
#